data_5cc3404371587c4e71fa821ca3797f97
#
_entry.id   5cc3404371587c4e71fa821ca3797f97
#
_cell.length_a   1.000
_cell.length_b   1.000
_cell.length_c   1.000
_cell.angle_alpha   90.00
_cell.angle_beta   90.00
_cell.angle_gamma   90.00
#
_symmetry.space_group_name_H-M   'P 1'
#
loop_
_entity.id
_entity.type
_entity.pdbx_description
1 polymer ?
#
loop_
_entity_poly.entity_id
_entity_poly.type
_entity_poly.pdbx_seq_one_letter_code
_entity_poly.pdbx_strand_id
1 'polypeptide(L)'
;MPVVTWLTLTTPIFHELRNDDTIREIARRGGVIGLNLFSKFLVPGAFSNGSSPGEKNRRATIDETVAHIEHICDIVGHKKCVGLGSDLDGGLTANDLPEGINAPKDYDILAETLRDRGWNDEDVEGFAFRNWARVFDLRGLSD
;
A
#
# COMPACT_ATOMS: atom_id res chain seq x y z
N MET A 1 -9.57 -10.06 17.52
CA MET A 1 -8.32 -9.28 17.41
C MET A 1 -8.27 -8.65 16.03
N PRO A 2 -7.90 -7.38 15.90
CA PRO A 2 -7.66 -6.77 14.60
C PRO A 2 -6.50 -7.46 13.90
N VAL A 3 -6.60 -7.62 12.59
CA VAL A 3 -5.59 -8.26 11.77
C VAL A 3 -4.80 -7.18 11.03
N VAL A 4 -3.49 -7.23 11.17
CA VAL A 4 -2.56 -6.40 10.41
C VAL A 4 -1.89 -7.29 9.38
N THR A 5 -1.89 -6.90 8.12
CA THR A 5 -1.22 -7.64 7.07
C THR A 5 -0.67 -6.72 5.99
N TRP A 6 0.38 -7.17 5.35
CA TRP A 6 0.99 -6.57 4.17
C TRP A 6 0.42 -7.27 2.94
N LEU A 7 -0.25 -6.55 2.08
CA LEU A 7 -0.82 -7.11 0.87
C LEU A 7 -0.06 -6.64 -0.36
N THR A 8 0.34 -7.63 -1.16
CA THR A 8 0.93 -7.41 -2.48
C THR A 8 0.13 -8.17 -3.51
N LEU A 9 -0.45 -7.45 -4.47
CA LEU A 9 -1.44 -8.02 -5.40
C LEU A 9 -0.86 -8.74 -6.63
N THR A 10 0.46 -8.75 -6.83
CA THR A 10 1.02 -9.10 -8.15
C THR A 10 1.95 -10.30 -8.23
N THR A 11 2.30 -10.97 -7.13
CA THR A 11 3.21 -12.12 -7.20
C THR A 11 2.51 -13.46 -7.07
N PRO A 12 2.90 -14.50 -7.87
CA PRO A 12 2.32 -15.85 -7.81
C PRO A 12 2.50 -16.55 -6.46
N ILE A 13 3.47 -16.12 -5.65
CA ILE A 13 3.84 -16.76 -4.38
C ILE A 13 2.83 -16.47 -3.26
N PHE A 14 2.06 -15.36 -3.36
CA PHE A 14 1.07 -14.95 -2.37
C PHE A 14 -0.37 -15.13 -2.85
N HIS A 15 -0.63 -16.22 -3.55
CA HIS A 15 -1.94 -16.55 -4.13
C HIS A 15 -3.09 -16.56 -3.09
N GLU A 16 -2.77 -16.83 -1.83
CA GLU A 16 -3.77 -16.87 -0.75
C GLU A 16 -4.23 -15.49 -0.28
N LEU A 17 -3.39 -14.45 -0.42
CA LEU A 17 -3.74 -13.07 -0.05
C LEU A 17 -4.43 -12.29 -1.18
N ARG A 18 -4.57 -12.90 -2.36
CA ARG A 18 -5.27 -12.32 -3.53
C ARG A 18 -6.77 -12.52 -3.50
N ASN A 19 -7.28 -13.26 -2.54
CA ASN A 19 -8.69 -13.55 -2.50
C ASN A 19 -9.42 -12.34 -1.90
N ASP A 20 -10.35 -11.78 -2.66
CA ASP A 20 -11.28 -10.74 -2.20
C ASP A 20 -11.93 -11.10 -0.87
N ASP A 21 -12.16 -12.38 -0.62
CA ASP A 21 -12.73 -12.86 0.64
C ASP A 21 -11.77 -12.64 1.82
N THR A 22 -10.45 -12.76 1.62
CA THR A 22 -9.45 -12.44 2.64
C THR A 22 -9.46 -10.94 2.94
N ILE A 23 -9.54 -10.10 1.91
CA ILE A 23 -9.65 -8.63 2.07
C ILE A 23 -10.91 -8.28 2.85
N ARG A 24 -12.05 -8.86 2.48
CA ARG A 24 -13.33 -8.65 3.19
C ARG A 24 -13.26 -9.11 4.64
N GLU A 25 -12.64 -10.25 4.92
CA GLU A 25 -12.53 -10.79 6.28
C GLU A 25 -11.61 -9.93 7.16
N ILE A 26 -10.48 -9.42 6.62
CA ILE A 26 -9.63 -8.46 7.33
C ILE A 26 -10.42 -7.20 7.69
N ALA A 27 -11.14 -6.64 6.72
CA ALA A 27 -11.97 -5.45 6.93
C ALA A 27 -13.09 -5.71 7.96
N ARG A 28 -13.78 -6.86 7.88
CA ARG A 28 -14.82 -7.28 8.82
C ARG A 28 -14.32 -7.37 10.26
N ARG A 29 -13.06 -7.76 10.46
CA ARG A 29 -12.41 -7.79 11.77
C ARG A 29 -11.88 -6.42 12.22
N GLY A 30 -12.11 -5.37 11.45
CA GLY A 30 -11.58 -4.05 11.74
C GLY A 30 -10.07 -3.92 11.52
N GLY A 31 -9.49 -4.83 10.73
CA GLY A 31 -8.06 -4.82 10.42
C GLY A 31 -7.67 -3.74 9.41
N VAL A 32 -6.37 -3.63 9.18
CA VAL A 32 -5.77 -2.72 8.20
C VAL A 32 -4.81 -3.50 7.31
N ILE A 33 -4.86 -3.20 6.03
CA ILE A 33 -3.98 -3.74 4.99
C ILE A 33 -2.98 -2.65 4.64
N GLY A 34 -1.69 -2.91 4.85
CA GLY A 34 -0.60 -1.97 4.53
C GLY A 34 -0.21 -2.04 3.07
N LEU A 35 -0.17 -0.88 2.40
CA LEU A 35 0.40 -0.77 1.08
C LEU A 35 1.93 -0.84 1.16
N ASN A 36 2.50 -1.92 0.65
CA ASN A 36 3.95 -2.03 0.48
C ASN A 36 4.37 -1.27 -0.78
N LEU A 37 5.46 -0.49 -0.70
CA LEU A 37 5.96 0.32 -1.80
C LEU A 37 7.03 -0.36 -2.66
N PHE A 38 7.28 -1.64 -2.47
CA PHE A 38 8.21 -2.35 -3.34
C PHE A 38 7.63 -2.51 -4.74
N SER A 39 8.18 -1.81 -5.73
CA SER A 39 7.67 -1.78 -7.11
C SER A 39 7.47 -3.17 -7.71
N LYS A 40 8.30 -4.13 -7.31
CA LYS A 40 8.19 -5.52 -7.77
C LYS A 40 6.90 -6.21 -7.34
N PHE A 41 6.29 -5.74 -6.24
CA PHE A 41 5.00 -6.21 -5.79
C PHE A 41 3.83 -5.47 -6.44
N LEU A 42 4.07 -4.26 -6.91
CA LEU A 42 3.03 -3.39 -7.44
C LEU A 42 2.79 -3.60 -8.93
N VAL A 43 3.84 -3.93 -9.70
CA VAL A 43 3.70 -4.07 -11.14
C VAL A 43 4.49 -5.26 -11.68
N PRO A 44 3.95 -5.96 -12.70
CA PRO A 44 4.70 -6.99 -13.40
C PRO A 44 5.94 -6.40 -14.11
N GLY A 45 7.05 -7.11 -14.09
CA GLY A 45 8.28 -6.70 -14.79
C GLY A 45 9.08 -5.60 -14.10
N ALA A 46 8.68 -5.15 -12.90
CA ALA A 46 9.54 -4.35 -12.07
C ALA A 46 10.61 -5.26 -11.44
N PHE A 47 11.87 -4.96 -11.67
CA PHE A 47 13.04 -5.65 -11.13
C PHE A 47 12.97 -7.19 -11.12
N SER A 48 13.58 -7.83 -12.08
CA SER A 48 14.00 -9.21 -11.89
C SER A 48 15.53 -9.21 -11.69
N ASN A 49 16.01 -9.48 -10.48
CA ASN A 49 17.38 -9.87 -10.26
C ASN A 49 17.58 -11.21 -11.01
N GLY A 50 18.09 -11.13 -12.24
CA GLY A 50 18.19 -12.27 -13.13
C GLY A 50 17.33 -12.15 -14.39
N SER A 51 16.92 -10.94 -14.74
CA SER A 51 16.18 -10.63 -15.97
C SER A 51 16.89 -11.13 -17.20
N SER A 52 16.11 -11.65 -18.12
CA SER A 52 16.56 -11.96 -19.48
C SER A 52 17.18 -10.71 -20.11
N PRO A 53 18.23 -10.82 -20.92
CA PRO A 53 18.81 -9.68 -21.61
C PRO A 53 17.73 -8.95 -22.41
N GLY A 54 17.42 -7.70 -22.03
CA GLY A 54 16.43 -6.85 -22.72
C GLY A 54 15.22 -6.44 -21.89
N GLU A 55 14.93 -7.05 -20.74
CA GLU A 55 13.91 -6.53 -19.81
C GLU A 55 14.45 -5.32 -19.06
N LYS A 56 13.80 -4.18 -19.28
CA LYS A 56 14.10 -2.96 -18.52
C LYS A 56 13.43 -3.07 -17.17
N ASN A 57 14.22 -3.05 -16.10
CA ASN A 57 13.73 -2.82 -14.76
C ASN A 57 12.98 -1.49 -14.73
N ARG A 58 11.68 -1.51 -14.39
CA ARG A 58 10.90 -0.29 -14.22
C ARG A 58 10.39 -0.18 -12.79
N ARG A 59 10.27 1.03 -12.33
CA ARG A 59 9.59 1.36 -11.07
C ARG A 59 8.08 1.44 -11.34
N ALA A 60 7.27 1.13 -10.36
CA ALA A 60 5.83 1.40 -10.44
C ALA A 60 5.58 2.91 -10.55
N THR A 61 4.59 3.32 -11.29
CA THR A 61 4.12 4.70 -11.25
C THR A 61 3.30 4.96 -9.99
N ILE A 62 3.08 6.22 -9.64
CA ILE A 62 2.21 6.58 -8.51
C ILE A 62 0.76 6.15 -8.80
N ASP A 63 0.28 6.27 -10.03
CA ASP A 63 -1.05 5.82 -10.41
C ASP A 63 -1.23 4.30 -10.25
N GLU A 64 -0.25 3.51 -10.67
CA GLU A 64 -0.26 2.06 -10.43
C GLU A 64 -0.25 1.73 -8.94
N THR A 65 0.50 2.49 -8.15
CA THR A 65 0.59 2.32 -6.71
C THR A 65 -0.74 2.61 -6.03
N VAL A 66 -1.38 3.73 -6.37
CA VAL A 66 -2.67 4.13 -5.80
C VAL A 66 -3.81 3.19 -6.24
N ALA A 67 -3.74 2.62 -7.44
CA ALA A 67 -4.73 1.65 -7.91
C ALA A 67 -4.86 0.43 -6.99
N HIS A 68 -3.78 0.00 -6.30
CA HIS A 68 -3.86 -1.08 -5.31
C HIS A 68 -4.68 -0.68 -4.09
N ILE A 69 -4.56 0.57 -3.63
CA ILE A 69 -5.35 1.10 -2.51
C ILE A 69 -6.83 1.16 -2.89
N GLU A 70 -7.12 1.71 -4.06
CA GLU A 70 -8.49 1.85 -4.57
C GLU A 70 -9.16 0.49 -4.75
N HIS A 71 -8.44 -0.49 -5.30
CA HIS A 71 -8.96 -1.84 -5.44
C HIS A 71 -9.42 -2.45 -4.11
N ILE A 72 -8.62 -2.29 -3.05
CA ILE A 72 -9.03 -2.76 -1.71
C ILE A 72 -10.27 -2.02 -1.23
N CYS A 73 -10.31 -0.70 -1.39
CA CYS A 73 -11.45 0.12 -0.99
C CYS A 73 -12.72 -0.27 -1.76
N ASP A 74 -12.62 -0.58 -3.05
CA ASP A 74 -13.75 -1.03 -3.88
C ASP A 74 -14.31 -2.37 -3.41
N ILE A 75 -13.43 -3.32 -3.03
CA ILE A 75 -13.85 -4.63 -2.50
C ILE A 75 -14.64 -4.50 -1.19
N VAL A 76 -14.24 -3.57 -0.31
CA VAL A 76 -14.81 -3.45 1.03
C VAL A 76 -15.85 -2.33 1.18
N GLY A 77 -15.90 -1.40 0.23
CA GLY A 77 -16.85 -0.27 0.23
C GLY A 77 -16.48 0.87 1.18
N HIS A 78 -15.26 0.91 1.73
CA HIS A 78 -14.78 1.99 2.59
C HIS A 78 -13.25 2.06 2.63
N LYS A 79 -12.70 3.19 3.14
CA LYS A 79 -11.26 3.48 3.19
C LYS A 79 -10.59 3.21 4.54
N LYS A 80 -11.32 2.65 5.52
CA LYS A 80 -10.82 2.45 6.90
C LYS A 80 -9.93 1.23 7.06
N CYS A 81 -9.81 0.38 6.04
CA CYS A 81 -9.03 -0.86 6.09
C CYS A 81 -7.70 -0.78 5.34
N VAL A 82 -7.31 0.38 4.84
CA VAL A 82 -6.03 0.57 4.15
C VAL A 82 -5.13 1.51 4.91
N GLY A 83 -3.82 1.30 4.79
CA GLY A 83 -2.82 2.16 5.42
C GLY A 83 -1.50 2.12 4.67
N LEU A 84 -0.69 3.16 4.85
CA LEU A 84 0.67 3.18 4.34
C LEU A 84 1.53 2.18 5.12
N GLY A 85 2.20 1.32 4.40
CA GLY A 85 3.08 0.31 4.97
C GLY A 85 4.38 0.21 4.19
N SER A 86 5.05 1.32 4.02
CA SER A 86 6.08 1.61 3.03
C SER A 86 7.20 0.57 2.86
N ASP A 87 7.60 -0.10 3.93
CA ASP A 87 8.72 -1.05 3.96
C ASP A 87 10.07 -0.43 3.55
N LEU A 88 10.19 0.91 3.63
CA LEU A 88 11.31 1.67 3.07
C LEU A 88 12.67 1.23 3.64
N ASP A 89 12.75 0.93 4.92
CA ASP A 89 13.99 0.50 5.58
C ASP A 89 14.11 -1.03 5.70
N GLY A 90 13.20 -1.77 5.08
CA GLY A 90 13.18 -3.24 5.04
C GLY A 90 14.17 -3.86 4.05
N GLY A 91 15.26 -3.15 3.70
CA GLY A 91 16.23 -3.57 2.71
C GLY A 91 15.96 -3.03 1.30
N LEU A 92 15.00 -2.12 1.15
CA LEU A 92 14.67 -1.46 -0.10
C LEU A 92 15.50 -0.19 -0.29
N THR A 93 15.87 0.07 -1.52
CA THR A 93 16.51 1.32 -1.95
C THR A 93 15.52 2.20 -2.71
N ALA A 94 15.87 3.46 -2.95
CA ALA A 94 15.05 4.36 -3.75
C ALA A 94 14.70 3.78 -5.14
N ASN A 95 15.58 2.94 -5.72
CA ASN A 95 15.32 2.30 -7.01
C ASN A 95 14.26 1.20 -6.96
N ASP A 96 13.93 0.73 -5.79
CA ASP A 96 12.92 -0.32 -5.57
C ASP A 96 11.51 0.26 -5.37
N LEU A 97 11.42 1.56 -5.06
CA LEU A 97 10.19 2.27 -4.75
C LEU A 97 9.50 2.80 -6.02
N PRO A 98 8.21 3.21 -5.95
CA PRO A 98 7.54 3.87 -7.05
C PRO A 98 8.26 5.13 -7.52
N GLU A 99 8.08 5.48 -8.79
CA GLU A 99 8.64 6.71 -9.36
C GLU A 99 8.18 7.94 -8.57
N GLY A 100 9.12 8.82 -8.24
CA GLY A 100 8.85 10.01 -7.43
C GLY A 100 9.03 9.80 -5.92
N ILE A 101 9.03 8.56 -5.43
CA ILE A 101 9.30 8.25 -4.02
C ILE A 101 10.75 7.78 -3.89
N ASN A 102 11.58 8.53 -3.18
CA ASN A 102 12.98 8.18 -2.93
C ASN A 102 13.33 8.22 -1.43
N ALA A 103 12.49 8.87 -0.63
CA ALA A 103 12.66 9.00 0.82
C ALA A 103 11.28 9.22 1.49
N PRO A 104 11.15 9.08 2.82
CA PRO A 104 9.87 9.27 3.51
C PRO A 104 9.21 10.64 3.26
N LYS A 105 10.00 11.70 3.07
CA LYS A 105 9.50 13.03 2.74
C LYS A 105 8.70 13.10 1.44
N ASP A 106 8.86 12.11 0.57
CA ASP A 106 8.20 12.09 -0.74
C ASP A 106 6.82 11.42 -0.67
N TYR A 107 6.38 10.92 0.51
CA TYR A 107 5.06 10.29 0.66
C TYR A 107 3.90 11.27 0.44
N ASP A 108 4.14 12.57 0.50
CA ASP A 108 3.14 13.59 0.19
C ASP A 108 2.54 13.40 -1.22
N ILE A 109 3.32 12.87 -2.17
CA ILE A 109 2.84 12.58 -3.53
C ILE A 109 1.68 11.58 -3.52
N LEU A 110 1.67 10.61 -2.61
CA LEU A 110 0.55 9.66 -2.46
C LEU A 110 -0.68 10.39 -1.92
N ALA A 111 -0.51 11.25 -0.92
CA ALA A 111 -1.59 12.01 -0.33
C ALA A 111 -2.22 12.98 -1.35
N GLU A 112 -1.40 13.67 -2.14
CA GLU A 112 -1.86 14.56 -3.21
C GLU A 112 -2.61 13.78 -4.29
N THR A 113 -2.07 12.66 -4.75
CA THR A 113 -2.73 11.82 -5.76
C THR A 113 -4.06 11.27 -5.27
N LEU A 114 -4.16 10.86 -4.00
CA LEU A 114 -5.43 10.41 -3.42
C LEU A 114 -6.46 11.54 -3.38
N ARG A 115 -6.05 12.78 -3.04
CA ARG A 115 -6.94 13.97 -3.09
C ARG A 115 -7.43 14.25 -4.51
N ASP A 116 -6.54 14.19 -5.49
CA ASP A 116 -6.88 14.37 -6.91
C ASP A 116 -7.90 13.32 -7.40
N ARG A 117 -7.91 12.14 -6.77
CA ARG A 117 -8.90 11.07 -7.00
C ARG A 117 -10.15 11.17 -6.13
N GLY A 118 -10.35 12.30 -5.45
CA GLY A 118 -11.57 12.62 -4.70
C GLY A 118 -11.58 12.09 -3.26
N TRP A 119 -10.44 11.73 -2.69
CA TRP A 119 -10.35 11.43 -1.27
C TRP A 119 -10.39 12.74 -0.47
N ASN A 120 -11.19 12.77 0.61
CA ASN A 120 -11.17 13.89 1.54
C ASN A 120 -9.97 13.78 2.50
N ASP A 121 -9.69 14.87 3.23
CA ASP A 121 -8.54 14.89 4.14
C ASP A 121 -8.62 13.85 5.26
N GLU A 122 -9.83 13.55 5.77
CA GLU A 122 -10.01 12.52 6.80
C GLU A 122 -9.62 11.13 6.29
N ASP A 123 -9.98 10.79 5.06
CA ASP A 123 -9.64 9.53 4.42
C ASP A 123 -8.13 9.45 4.14
N VAL A 124 -7.52 10.55 3.68
CA VAL A 124 -6.07 10.63 3.42
C VAL A 124 -5.28 10.48 4.72
N GLU A 125 -5.68 11.16 5.81
CA GLU A 125 -5.09 10.96 7.14
C GLU A 125 -5.35 9.54 7.67
N GLY A 126 -6.51 8.98 7.35
CA GLY A 126 -6.84 7.59 7.63
C GLY A 126 -5.79 6.65 7.05
N PHE A 127 -5.51 6.78 5.78
CA PHE A 127 -4.49 6.01 5.07
C PHE A 127 -3.08 6.28 5.63
N ALA A 128 -2.73 7.53 5.88
CA ALA A 128 -1.40 7.90 6.35
C ALA A 128 -1.07 7.32 7.73
N PHE A 129 -2.00 7.42 8.70
CA PHE A 129 -1.72 7.00 10.08
C PHE A 129 -2.94 6.62 10.93
N ARG A 130 -4.14 7.24 10.76
CA ARG A 130 -5.26 7.06 11.70
C ARG A 130 -5.82 5.65 11.70
N ASN A 131 -5.83 4.97 10.55
CA ASN A 131 -6.29 3.58 10.48
C ASN A 131 -5.35 2.65 11.29
N TRP A 132 -4.04 2.90 11.24
CA TRP A 132 -3.05 2.20 12.08
C TRP A 132 -3.23 2.53 13.55
N ALA A 133 -3.37 3.82 13.91
CA ALA A 133 -3.58 4.26 15.29
C ALA A 133 -4.80 3.56 15.90
N ARG A 134 -5.89 3.42 15.15
CA ARG A 134 -7.09 2.71 15.59
C ARG A 134 -6.82 1.24 15.91
N VAL A 135 -6.05 0.55 15.06
CA VAL A 135 -5.76 -0.89 15.22
C VAL A 135 -4.83 -1.14 16.40
N PHE A 136 -3.83 -0.28 16.59
CA PHE A 136 -2.88 -0.39 17.68
C PHE A 136 -3.37 0.27 18.99
N ASP A 137 -4.59 0.83 18.98
CA ASP A 137 -5.16 1.60 20.12
C ASP A 137 -4.23 2.71 20.64
N LEU A 138 -3.60 3.42 19.72
CA LEU A 138 -2.66 4.52 20.02
C LEU A 138 -3.39 5.82 20.39
N ARG A 139 -4.67 5.76 20.77
CA ARG A 139 -5.48 6.93 21.11
C ARG A 139 -4.96 7.74 22.31
N GLY A 140 -4.04 7.20 23.07
CA GLY A 140 -3.39 7.89 24.19
C GLY A 140 -2.08 8.62 23.84
N LEU A 141 -1.68 8.66 22.57
CA LEU A 141 -0.43 9.33 22.14
C LEU A 141 -0.66 10.70 21.50
N SER A 142 -1.88 11.25 21.57
CA SER A 142 -2.25 12.56 21.00
C SER A 142 -2.48 13.61 22.09
N ASP A 143 -1.59 13.69 23.09
CA ASP A 143 -1.50 14.79 24.05
C ASP A 143 -0.16 15.52 23.89
#